data_7a7d696a3b4a37fffbe13ed550a635a8
#
_entry.id   7a7d696a3b4a37fffbe13ed550a635a8
#
_cell.length_a   1.000
_cell.length_b   1.000
_cell.length_c   1.000
_cell.angle_alpha   90.00
_cell.angle_beta   90.00
_cell.angle_gamma   90.00
#
_symmetry.space_group_name_H-M   'P 1'
#
loop_
_entity.id
_entity.type
_entity.pdbx_description
1 polymer ?
#
loop_
_entity_poly.entity_id
_entity_poly.type
_entity_poly.pdbx_seq_one_letter_code
_entity_poly.pdbx_strand_id
1 'polypeptide(L)'
;MEKKHEMMSLEDSEQLKGRMKFFEQELMKHHHIDPNLYVEYDVKRGLRDSAGKGVLTGLTEISDVTGYKLVNGRRIPADGELYYQGINVQDIVNGLKDRRFGFEETIYLLIFGKLPSKEELSRFLELLSDMEDLGGRFVRDVVMKGTNANIMNAMERCVLALYTYDDNPEDISVENVLRQSLELIAKLPEIAVYSYHAYRHFRKDETLFIRNPQKGLSLAENILLMLRPDGKYTELEAKVLDIALVLHAEHGGGNNSTFTTHVVTSSGTDSYSSTSASIGSLKGPRHGGANLKVQNMFTDLKANVKDWESEEEITAYLQKILNKEAFDHAGLIYGMGHAVYTLSDPREVILKRFAQALAEEKGMTEEFKLYDKVESIAGKLIMEHRKLFKNVCANVDFYSGFVYTMLGIPEELFTPIFAIARMPGWSAHRLEELISANKIIRPAYKYVGHHTDFVPFDER
;
A
#
# COMPACT_ATOMS: atom_id res chain seq x y z
N MET A 1 20.36 31.77 -12.88
CA MET A 1 20.91 31.82 -11.49
C MET A 1 19.73 31.78 -10.55
N GLU A 2 19.22 30.59 -10.24
CA GLU A 2 18.22 30.42 -9.17
C GLU A 2 18.94 30.56 -7.83
N LYS A 3 18.46 31.47 -7.01
CA LYS A 3 18.86 31.53 -5.60
C LYS A 3 18.63 30.15 -5.00
N LYS A 4 19.71 29.43 -4.65
CA LYS A 4 19.63 28.38 -3.67
C LYS A 4 18.76 28.92 -2.53
N HIS A 5 17.68 28.24 -2.16
CA HIS A 5 17.06 28.48 -0.87
C HIS A 5 18.22 28.54 0.13
N GLU A 6 18.39 29.67 0.81
CA GLU A 6 19.36 29.79 1.87
C GLU A 6 19.00 28.72 2.89
N MET A 7 19.69 27.57 2.78
CA MET A 7 19.66 26.59 3.84
C MET A 7 20.29 27.26 5.04
N MET A 8 19.57 27.25 6.16
CA MET A 8 20.05 27.64 7.46
C MET A 8 21.52 27.25 7.63
N SER A 9 22.37 28.14 8.08
CA SER A 9 23.79 27.85 8.27
C SER A 9 23.98 26.62 9.17
N LEU A 10 25.10 25.92 9.07
CA LEU A 10 25.40 24.78 9.96
C LEU A 10 25.36 25.19 11.43
N GLU A 11 25.80 26.41 11.75
CA GLU A 11 25.77 27.00 13.10
C GLU A 11 24.34 27.23 13.57
N ASP A 12 23.48 27.82 12.73
CA ASP A 12 22.04 28.00 13.04
C ASP A 12 21.34 26.65 13.22
N SER A 13 21.74 25.64 12.43
CA SER A 13 21.22 24.29 12.56
C SER A 13 21.62 23.62 13.88
N GLU A 14 22.84 23.80 14.36
CA GLU A 14 23.30 23.25 15.65
C GLU A 14 22.67 23.96 16.85
N GLN A 15 22.54 25.29 16.79
CA GLN A 15 21.82 26.05 17.83
C GLN A 15 20.34 25.64 17.90
N LEU A 16 19.69 25.45 16.74
CA LEU A 16 18.31 24.97 16.71
C LEU A 16 18.21 23.56 17.29
N LYS A 17 19.11 22.66 16.95
CA LYS A 17 19.15 21.29 17.53
C LYS A 17 19.30 21.33 19.05
N GLY A 18 20.18 22.19 19.58
CA GLY A 18 20.36 22.38 21.03
C GLY A 18 19.08 22.84 21.73
N ARG A 19 18.37 23.84 21.15
CA ARG A 19 17.08 24.32 21.65
C ARG A 19 16.00 23.23 21.56
N MET A 20 15.94 22.50 20.44
CA MET A 20 14.97 21.40 20.26
C MET A 20 15.16 20.30 21.27
N LYS A 21 16.41 19.95 21.62
CA LYS A 21 16.71 18.92 22.62
C LYS A 21 16.15 19.26 24.01
N PHE A 22 16.17 20.55 24.39
CA PHE A 22 15.54 21.00 25.63
C PHE A 22 14.02 20.73 25.61
N PHE A 23 13.33 21.14 24.55
CA PHE A 23 11.89 20.91 24.43
C PHE A 23 11.53 19.43 24.28
N GLU A 24 12.34 18.63 23.61
CA GLU A 24 12.18 17.18 23.56
C GLU A 24 12.23 16.55 24.97
N GLN A 25 13.17 16.98 25.81
CA GLN A 25 13.27 16.51 27.19
C GLN A 25 12.04 16.90 28.02
N GLU A 26 11.55 18.12 27.87
CA GLU A 26 10.32 18.55 28.54
C GLU A 26 9.09 17.77 28.04
N LEU A 27 8.97 17.56 26.71
CA LEU A 27 7.91 16.75 26.13
C LEU A 27 7.88 15.33 26.72
N MET A 28 9.05 14.67 26.80
CA MET A 28 9.14 13.29 27.29
C MET A 28 8.80 13.14 28.78
N LYS A 29 8.91 14.20 29.58
CA LYS A 29 8.50 14.19 31.00
C LYS A 29 6.97 14.11 31.17
N HIS A 30 6.22 14.68 30.22
CA HIS A 30 4.78 14.90 30.37
C HIS A 30 3.90 14.02 29.47
N HIS A 31 4.46 13.36 28.44
CA HIS A 31 3.70 12.58 27.45
C HIS A 31 3.98 11.07 27.53
N HIS A 32 3.86 10.53 28.76
CA HIS A 32 3.97 9.09 28.97
C HIS A 32 2.65 8.54 29.52
N ILE A 33 2.02 7.63 28.76
CA ILE A 33 0.85 6.87 29.23
C ILE A 33 1.34 5.50 29.68
N ASP A 34 1.08 5.13 30.95
CA ASP A 34 1.40 3.82 31.48
C ASP A 34 0.70 2.74 30.65
N PRO A 35 1.44 1.79 30.06
CA PRO A 35 0.85 0.70 29.30
C PRO A 35 -0.19 -0.15 30.06
N ASN A 36 -0.12 -0.21 31.39
CA ASN A 36 -1.08 -0.94 32.20
C ASN A 36 -2.49 -0.34 32.16
N LEU A 37 -2.62 0.96 31.93
CA LEU A 37 -3.91 1.64 31.80
C LEU A 37 -4.72 1.14 30.59
N TYR A 38 -4.05 0.65 29.52
CA TYR A 38 -4.75 0.05 28.39
C TYR A 38 -5.47 -1.26 28.80
N VAL A 39 -4.91 -1.99 29.74
CA VAL A 39 -5.52 -3.21 30.29
C VAL A 39 -6.62 -2.83 31.28
N GLU A 40 -6.34 -1.89 32.19
CA GLU A 40 -7.28 -1.43 33.22
C GLU A 40 -8.59 -0.88 32.59
N TYR A 41 -8.47 -0.05 31.56
CA TYR A 41 -9.62 0.54 30.88
C TYR A 41 -10.14 -0.30 29.69
N ASP A 42 -9.65 -1.53 29.52
CA ASP A 42 -10.01 -2.43 28.39
C ASP A 42 -9.89 -1.76 27.02
N VAL A 43 -8.85 -0.91 26.82
CA VAL A 43 -8.62 -0.23 25.55
C VAL A 43 -8.02 -1.19 24.52
N LYS A 44 -8.67 -1.32 23.38
CA LYS A 44 -8.23 -2.18 22.27
C LYS A 44 -7.17 -1.44 21.43
N ARG A 45 -5.90 -1.59 21.80
CA ARG A 45 -4.77 -0.94 21.08
C ARG A 45 -4.76 -1.33 19.62
N GLY A 46 -4.71 -0.32 18.73
CA GLY A 46 -4.81 -0.57 17.29
C GLY A 46 -6.14 -1.18 16.87
N LEU A 47 -7.21 -0.96 17.64
CA LEU A 47 -8.55 -1.52 17.45
C LEU A 47 -8.56 -3.06 17.39
N ARG A 48 -7.67 -3.73 18.16
CA ARG A 48 -7.65 -5.20 18.31
C ARG A 48 -7.56 -5.59 19.77
N ASP A 49 -8.26 -6.66 20.13
CA ASP A 49 -8.17 -7.27 21.47
C ASP A 49 -6.86 -8.07 21.62
N SER A 50 -6.61 -8.60 22.83
CA SER A 50 -5.43 -9.39 23.15
C SER A 50 -5.32 -10.70 22.36
N ALA A 51 -6.44 -11.21 21.81
CA ALA A 51 -6.49 -12.38 20.94
C ALA A 51 -6.31 -12.00 19.45
N GLY A 52 -6.13 -10.71 19.16
CA GLY A 52 -5.95 -10.19 17.79
C GLY A 52 -7.26 -10.00 17.01
N LYS A 53 -8.43 -10.14 17.66
CA LYS A 53 -9.73 -9.89 17.03
C LYS A 53 -9.92 -8.38 16.85
N GLY A 54 -10.27 -7.94 15.63
CA GLY A 54 -10.60 -6.54 15.34
C GLY A 54 -11.89 -6.09 16.04
N VAL A 55 -11.91 -4.83 16.45
CA VAL A 55 -13.14 -4.15 16.87
C VAL A 55 -14.00 -3.93 15.62
N LEU A 56 -15.28 -4.33 15.68
CA LEU A 56 -16.22 -4.07 14.59
C LEU A 56 -16.61 -2.58 14.60
N THR A 57 -16.17 -1.85 13.58
CA THR A 57 -16.35 -0.39 13.49
C THR A 57 -17.27 0.05 12.36
N GLY A 58 -17.60 -0.84 11.41
CA GLY A 58 -18.47 -0.55 10.29
C GLY A 58 -18.95 -1.81 9.59
N LEU A 59 -19.80 -1.64 8.59
CA LEU A 59 -20.29 -2.67 7.70
C LEU A 59 -19.85 -2.32 6.27
N THR A 60 -19.59 -3.33 5.43
CA THR A 60 -19.24 -3.16 4.03
C THR A 60 -19.76 -4.33 3.19
N GLU A 61 -20.13 -4.04 1.95
CA GLU A 61 -20.42 -5.04 0.91
C GLU A 61 -19.26 -5.15 -0.11
N ILE A 62 -18.23 -4.29 0.00
CA ILE A 62 -17.15 -4.20 -1.00
C ILE A 62 -16.25 -5.43 -0.96
N SER A 63 -15.88 -5.91 0.24
CA SER A 63 -14.99 -7.07 0.35
C SER A 63 -15.15 -7.82 1.66
N ASP A 64 -14.83 -9.13 1.63
CA ASP A 64 -14.69 -9.96 2.82
C ASP A 64 -13.29 -10.58 2.89
N VAL A 65 -12.70 -10.53 4.09
CA VAL A 65 -11.33 -10.99 4.36
C VAL A 65 -11.38 -11.95 5.54
N THR A 66 -11.23 -13.24 5.29
CA THR A 66 -11.32 -14.26 6.34
C THR A 66 -10.17 -15.28 6.28
N GLY A 67 -9.70 -15.75 7.44
CA GLY A 67 -8.66 -16.76 7.59
C GLY A 67 -9.06 -17.82 8.62
N TYR A 68 -10.36 -17.99 8.87
CA TYR A 68 -10.90 -18.95 9.83
C TYR A 68 -12.27 -19.47 9.39
N LYS A 69 -12.62 -20.65 9.91
CA LYS A 69 -13.97 -21.22 9.80
C LYS A 69 -14.61 -21.32 11.17
N LEU A 70 -15.93 -21.17 11.21
CA LEU A 70 -16.70 -21.38 12.45
C LEU A 70 -17.12 -22.85 12.54
N VAL A 71 -16.60 -23.57 13.55
CA VAL A 71 -16.99 -24.95 13.83
C VAL A 71 -17.54 -24.99 15.26
N ASN A 72 -18.81 -25.32 15.41
CA ASN A 72 -19.52 -25.31 16.69
C ASN A 72 -19.36 -23.97 17.45
N GLY A 73 -19.42 -22.82 16.74
CA GLY A 73 -19.28 -21.48 17.32
C GLY A 73 -17.85 -21.08 17.69
N ARG A 74 -16.85 -21.93 17.44
CA ARG A 74 -15.43 -21.63 17.67
C ARG A 74 -14.74 -21.32 16.35
N ARG A 75 -13.86 -20.30 16.38
CA ARG A 75 -12.99 -19.97 15.24
C ARG A 75 -11.85 -20.98 15.15
N ILE A 76 -11.76 -21.67 14.03
CA ILE A 76 -10.66 -22.57 13.69
C ILE A 76 -9.90 -21.97 12.53
N PRO A 77 -8.54 -21.85 12.57
CA PRO A 77 -7.75 -21.40 11.44
C PRO A 77 -8.11 -22.17 10.16
N ALA A 78 -8.23 -21.46 9.07
CA ALA A 78 -8.48 -21.99 7.74
C ALA A 78 -7.59 -21.26 6.73
N ASP A 79 -7.51 -21.79 5.51
CA ASP A 79 -6.89 -21.06 4.41
C ASP A 79 -7.54 -19.69 4.25
N GLY A 80 -6.73 -18.70 3.88
CA GLY A 80 -7.22 -17.36 3.68
C GLY A 80 -8.15 -17.28 2.47
N GLU A 81 -9.23 -16.55 2.65
CA GLU A 81 -10.17 -16.23 1.57
C GLU A 81 -10.33 -14.72 1.48
N LEU A 82 -10.39 -14.21 0.24
CA LEU A 82 -10.62 -12.82 -0.08
C LEU A 82 -11.70 -12.75 -1.16
N TYR A 83 -12.73 -11.97 -0.89
CA TYR A 83 -13.84 -11.76 -1.81
C TYR A 83 -13.95 -10.29 -2.18
N TYR A 84 -14.16 -10.00 -3.46
CA TYR A 84 -14.52 -8.69 -3.98
C TYR A 84 -15.98 -8.75 -4.41
N GLN A 85 -16.84 -7.94 -3.80
CA GLN A 85 -18.28 -7.95 -4.07
C GLN A 85 -18.88 -9.37 -4.09
N GLY A 86 -18.46 -10.20 -3.11
CA GLY A 86 -18.91 -11.58 -2.97
C GLY A 86 -18.28 -12.60 -3.91
N ILE A 87 -17.38 -12.21 -4.82
CA ILE A 87 -16.67 -13.13 -5.72
C ILE A 87 -15.27 -13.40 -5.18
N ASN A 88 -14.89 -14.68 -5.05
CA ASN A 88 -13.57 -15.07 -4.56
C ASN A 88 -12.48 -14.58 -5.52
N VAL A 89 -11.43 -13.96 -4.98
CA VAL A 89 -10.31 -13.41 -5.78
C VAL A 89 -9.60 -14.47 -6.63
N GLN A 90 -9.56 -15.72 -6.16
CA GLN A 90 -9.01 -16.84 -6.95
C GLN A 90 -9.85 -17.12 -8.20
N ASP A 91 -11.18 -17.03 -8.07
CA ASP A 91 -12.10 -17.23 -9.21
C ASP A 91 -12.03 -16.03 -10.17
N ILE A 92 -11.89 -14.80 -9.65
CA ILE A 92 -11.65 -13.63 -10.48
C ILE A 92 -10.39 -13.85 -11.32
N VAL A 93 -9.25 -14.17 -10.70
CA VAL A 93 -7.98 -14.37 -11.42
C VAL A 93 -8.05 -15.54 -12.40
N ASN A 94 -8.71 -16.64 -12.05
CA ASN A 94 -8.91 -17.77 -12.97
C ASN A 94 -9.75 -17.35 -14.19
N GLY A 95 -10.79 -16.55 -13.99
CA GLY A 95 -11.62 -16.01 -15.08
C GLY A 95 -10.90 -14.98 -15.96
N LEU A 96 -9.86 -14.37 -15.44
CA LEU A 96 -9.04 -13.39 -16.16
C LEU A 96 -7.87 -14.00 -16.94
N LYS A 97 -7.65 -15.33 -16.90
CA LYS A 97 -6.47 -16.00 -17.44
C LYS A 97 -6.13 -15.58 -18.88
N ASP A 98 -7.14 -15.53 -19.74
CA ASP A 98 -7.00 -15.19 -21.16
C ASP A 98 -7.56 -13.78 -21.48
N ARG A 99 -7.69 -12.91 -20.46
CA ARG A 99 -8.23 -11.57 -20.57
C ARG A 99 -7.12 -10.54 -20.43
N ARG A 100 -7.22 -9.45 -21.20
CA ARG A 100 -6.21 -8.37 -21.22
C ARG A 100 -6.45 -7.28 -20.18
N PHE A 101 -7.69 -7.01 -19.85
CA PHE A 101 -8.12 -5.86 -19.02
C PHE A 101 -8.63 -6.34 -17.66
N GLY A 102 -7.83 -7.17 -16.97
CA GLY A 102 -8.26 -7.80 -15.72
C GLY A 102 -8.40 -6.81 -14.58
N PHE A 103 -7.52 -5.82 -14.50
CA PHE A 103 -7.60 -4.80 -13.48
C PHE A 103 -8.80 -3.87 -13.72
N GLU A 104 -9.08 -3.49 -14.96
CA GLU A 104 -10.25 -2.66 -15.31
C GLU A 104 -11.58 -3.40 -15.05
N GLU A 105 -11.66 -4.71 -15.32
CA GLU A 105 -12.82 -5.51 -14.92
C GLU A 105 -12.98 -5.55 -13.39
N THR A 106 -11.86 -5.58 -12.65
CA THR A 106 -11.87 -5.54 -11.18
C THR A 106 -12.27 -4.17 -10.65
N ILE A 107 -11.81 -3.08 -11.28
CA ILE A 107 -12.27 -1.70 -10.97
C ILE A 107 -13.78 -1.63 -11.13
N TYR A 108 -14.30 -2.11 -12.26
CA TYR A 108 -15.74 -2.11 -12.52
C TYR A 108 -16.50 -2.91 -11.45
N LEU A 109 -16.02 -4.10 -11.10
CA LEU A 109 -16.61 -4.94 -10.06
C LEU A 109 -16.68 -4.20 -8.72
N LEU A 110 -15.58 -3.61 -8.27
CA LEU A 110 -15.50 -2.93 -6.97
C LEU A 110 -16.39 -1.69 -6.90
N ILE A 111 -16.47 -0.91 -7.97
CA ILE A 111 -17.24 0.35 -8.02
C ILE A 111 -18.74 0.10 -8.24
N PHE A 112 -19.11 -0.84 -9.11
CA PHE A 112 -20.52 -1.05 -9.54
C PHE A 112 -21.15 -2.32 -8.96
N GLY A 113 -20.42 -3.12 -8.16
CA GLY A 113 -20.96 -4.28 -7.46
C GLY A 113 -21.22 -5.52 -8.33
N LYS A 114 -20.78 -5.52 -9.59
CA LYS A 114 -20.96 -6.64 -10.54
C LYS A 114 -19.85 -6.69 -11.59
N LEU A 115 -19.60 -7.84 -12.16
CA LEU A 115 -18.74 -7.97 -13.33
C LEU A 115 -19.40 -7.33 -14.56
N PRO A 116 -18.64 -6.63 -15.43
CA PRO A 116 -19.17 -6.01 -16.63
C PRO A 116 -19.52 -7.06 -17.71
N SER A 117 -20.58 -6.82 -18.45
CA SER A 117 -20.77 -7.44 -19.78
C SER A 117 -19.69 -6.93 -20.75
N LYS A 118 -19.56 -7.56 -21.90
CA LYS A 118 -18.61 -7.12 -22.96
C LYS A 118 -18.87 -5.67 -23.40
N GLU A 119 -20.13 -5.30 -23.52
CA GLU A 119 -20.53 -3.95 -23.93
C GLU A 119 -20.27 -2.93 -22.83
N GLU A 120 -20.58 -3.26 -21.58
CA GLU A 120 -20.27 -2.41 -20.41
C GLU A 120 -18.77 -2.20 -20.25
N LEU A 121 -17.98 -3.26 -20.40
CA LEU A 121 -16.51 -3.16 -20.34
C LEU A 121 -15.97 -2.24 -21.45
N SER A 122 -16.43 -2.40 -22.70
CA SER A 122 -15.97 -1.55 -23.80
C SER A 122 -16.23 -0.07 -23.53
N ARG A 123 -17.44 0.28 -23.09
CA ARG A 123 -17.80 1.66 -22.72
C ARG A 123 -16.98 2.18 -21.53
N PHE A 124 -16.69 1.30 -20.58
CA PHE A 124 -15.91 1.65 -19.39
C PHE A 124 -14.45 1.92 -19.74
N LEU A 125 -13.86 1.10 -20.61
CA LEU A 125 -12.47 1.30 -21.10
C LEU A 125 -12.34 2.61 -21.89
N GLU A 126 -13.32 2.94 -22.74
CA GLU A 126 -13.36 4.21 -23.44
C GLU A 126 -13.43 5.39 -22.47
N LEU A 127 -14.30 5.31 -21.44
CA LEU A 127 -14.43 6.34 -20.40
C LEU A 127 -13.12 6.54 -19.62
N LEU A 128 -12.50 5.46 -19.14
CA LEU A 128 -11.23 5.56 -18.40
C LEU A 128 -10.14 6.17 -19.28
N SER A 129 -10.03 5.74 -20.54
CA SER A 129 -9.03 6.27 -21.47
C SER A 129 -9.21 7.76 -21.78
N ASP A 130 -10.46 8.25 -21.79
CA ASP A 130 -10.75 9.69 -21.96
C ASP A 130 -10.38 10.51 -20.70
N MET A 131 -10.26 9.86 -19.53
CA MET A 131 -9.92 10.48 -18.25
C MET A 131 -8.41 10.41 -17.90
N GLU A 132 -7.59 9.69 -18.67
CA GLU A 132 -6.17 9.48 -18.36
C GLU A 132 -5.35 10.78 -18.43
N ASP A 133 -5.64 11.70 -19.35
CA ASP A 133 -4.80 12.89 -19.59
C ASP A 133 -4.74 13.83 -18.38
N LEU A 134 -3.54 14.03 -17.86
CA LEU A 134 -3.25 15.02 -16.81
C LEU A 134 -3.24 16.47 -17.31
N GLY A 135 -3.12 16.66 -18.61
CA GLY A 135 -2.90 17.98 -19.21
C GLY A 135 -1.47 18.52 -18.99
N GLY A 136 -0.85 18.99 -20.09
CA GLY A 136 0.55 19.45 -20.07
C GLY A 136 0.84 20.57 -19.08
N ARG A 137 -0.18 21.39 -18.71
CA ARG A 137 -0.04 22.44 -17.71
C ARG A 137 0.17 21.84 -16.31
N PHE A 138 -0.64 20.85 -15.93
CA PHE A 138 -0.50 20.18 -14.64
C PHE A 138 0.83 19.45 -14.53
N VAL A 139 1.20 18.70 -15.56
CA VAL A 139 2.50 17.98 -15.61
C VAL A 139 3.66 18.94 -15.38
N ARG A 140 3.71 20.05 -16.15
CA ARG A 140 4.80 21.04 -16.07
C ARG A 140 4.86 21.75 -14.71
N ASP A 141 3.71 22.22 -14.21
CA ASP A 141 3.67 23.14 -13.07
C ASP A 141 3.58 22.45 -11.72
N VAL A 142 3.06 21.22 -11.67
CA VAL A 142 2.87 20.45 -10.42
C VAL A 142 3.84 19.26 -10.36
N VAL A 143 3.78 18.35 -11.33
CA VAL A 143 4.55 17.10 -11.28
C VAL A 143 6.04 17.38 -11.37
N MET A 144 6.47 18.15 -12.38
CA MET A 144 7.90 18.37 -12.69
C MET A 144 8.62 19.24 -11.66
N LYS A 145 7.94 20.18 -11.01
CA LYS A 145 8.59 21.13 -10.08
C LYS A 145 8.85 20.59 -8.69
N GLY A 146 8.04 19.65 -8.22
CA GLY A 146 8.08 19.19 -6.84
C GLY A 146 8.83 17.85 -6.65
N THR A 147 10.01 17.70 -7.21
CA THR A 147 10.72 16.41 -7.26
C THR A 147 11.39 16.01 -5.96
N ASN A 148 11.16 14.78 -5.50
CA ASN A 148 11.94 14.12 -4.44
C ASN A 148 11.95 12.59 -4.63
N ALA A 149 12.79 11.89 -3.86
CA ALA A 149 12.90 10.43 -3.94
C ALA A 149 11.65 9.68 -3.46
N ASN A 150 10.82 10.31 -2.65
CA ASN A 150 9.59 9.68 -2.13
C ASN A 150 8.43 9.97 -3.09
N ILE A 151 8.22 9.04 -4.03
CA ILE A 151 7.18 9.18 -5.05
C ILE A 151 5.77 9.16 -4.43
N MET A 152 5.56 8.45 -3.33
CA MET A 152 4.29 8.50 -2.59
C MET A 152 3.97 9.93 -2.11
N ASN A 153 4.98 10.67 -1.62
CA ASN A 153 4.77 12.07 -1.25
C ASN A 153 4.48 12.95 -2.49
N ALA A 154 5.11 12.67 -3.62
CA ALA A 154 4.80 13.37 -4.86
C ALA A 154 3.35 13.12 -5.30
N MET A 155 2.88 11.86 -5.25
CA MET A 155 1.50 11.49 -5.55
C MET A 155 0.50 12.19 -4.63
N GLU A 156 0.75 12.18 -3.32
CA GLU A 156 -0.07 12.84 -2.30
C GLU A 156 -0.26 14.33 -2.60
N ARG A 157 0.84 15.05 -2.91
CA ARG A 157 0.81 16.46 -3.31
C ARG A 157 0.11 16.70 -4.64
N CYS A 158 0.34 15.83 -5.63
CA CYS A 158 -0.31 15.95 -6.93
C CYS A 158 -1.83 15.74 -6.82
N VAL A 159 -2.27 14.77 -6.02
CA VAL A 159 -3.70 14.54 -5.76
C VAL A 159 -4.33 15.77 -5.13
N LEU A 160 -3.73 16.35 -4.09
CA LEU A 160 -4.23 17.60 -3.49
C LEU A 160 -4.23 18.77 -4.48
N ALA A 161 -3.24 18.85 -5.37
CA ALA A 161 -3.18 19.91 -6.37
C ALA A 161 -4.28 19.77 -7.44
N LEU A 162 -4.73 18.55 -7.78
CA LEU A 162 -5.83 18.32 -8.72
C LEU A 162 -7.13 19.03 -8.30
N TYR A 163 -7.35 19.22 -6.98
CA TYR A 163 -8.45 20.01 -6.45
C TYR A 163 -8.59 21.38 -7.13
N THR A 164 -7.47 22.07 -7.43
CA THR A 164 -7.48 23.39 -8.05
C THR A 164 -7.75 23.38 -9.54
N TYR A 165 -7.83 22.20 -10.14
CA TYR A 165 -8.10 21.99 -11.57
C TYR A 165 -9.50 21.37 -11.81
N ASP A 166 -10.23 21.08 -10.75
CA ASP A 166 -11.62 20.60 -10.81
C ASP A 166 -12.59 21.79 -10.64
N ASP A 167 -13.57 21.90 -11.50
CA ASP A 167 -14.58 22.98 -11.44
C ASP A 167 -15.57 22.79 -10.26
N ASN A 168 -15.72 21.56 -9.75
CA ASN A 168 -16.64 21.21 -8.67
C ASN A 168 -15.97 20.34 -7.58
N PRO A 169 -14.85 20.79 -6.98
CA PRO A 169 -14.05 19.94 -6.09
C PRO A 169 -14.78 19.59 -4.78
N GLU A 170 -15.63 20.48 -4.26
CA GLU A 170 -16.35 20.35 -3.00
C GLU A 170 -17.70 19.61 -3.13
N ASP A 171 -18.16 19.31 -4.32
CA ASP A 171 -19.41 18.59 -4.52
C ASP A 171 -19.23 17.11 -4.18
N ILE A 172 -19.85 16.70 -3.07
CA ILE A 172 -19.85 15.32 -2.55
C ILE A 172 -21.07 14.51 -3.00
N SER A 173 -21.81 14.97 -4.01
CA SER A 173 -22.85 14.13 -4.63
C SER A 173 -22.23 12.84 -5.17
N VAL A 174 -23.00 11.75 -5.13
CA VAL A 174 -22.52 10.43 -5.60
C VAL A 174 -22.03 10.50 -7.04
N GLU A 175 -22.71 11.25 -7.90
CA GLU A 175 -22.34 11.45 -9.31
C GLU A 175 -20.97 12.12 -9.43
N ASN A 176 -20.72 13.22 -8.72
CA ASN A 176 -19.46 13.93 -8.80
C ASN A 176 -18.32 13.14 -8.15
N VAL A 177 -18.56 12.48 -7.01
CA VAL A 177 -17.55 11.63 -6.37
C VAL A 177 -17.21 10.42 -7.23
N LEU A 178 -18.15 9.83 -7.96
CA LEU A 178 -17.88 8.78 -8.94
C LEU A 178 -16.98 9.30 -10.07
N ARG A 179 -17.29 10.47 -10.64
CA ARG A 179 -16.45 11.13 -11.67
C ARG A 179 -15.03 11.33 -11.15
N GLN A 180 -14.87 11.98 -9.99
CA GLN A 180 -13.57 12.24 -9.38
C GLN A 180 -12.80 10.94 -9.08
N SER A 181 -13.48 9.89 -8.62
CA SER A 181 -12.89 8.58 -8.36
C SER A 181 -12.33 7.94 -9.61
N LEU A 182 -13.09 7.92 -10.71
CA LEU A 182 -12.65 7.36 -11.99
C LEU A 182 -11.49 8.17 -12.59
N GLU A 183 -11.54 9.49 -12.50
CA GLU A 183 -10.41 10.35 -12.92
C GLU A 183 -9.15 10.07 -12.11
N LEU A 184 -9.25 9.92 -10.79
CA LEU A 184 -8.09 9.60 -9.95
C LEU A 184 -7.52 8.21 -10.25
N ILE A 185 -8.38 7.21 -10.50
CA ILE A 185 -7.96 5.87 -10.93
C ILE A 185 -7.17 5.94 -12.23
N ALA A 186 -7.68 6.69 -13.22
CA ALA A 186 -7.05 6.82 -14.52
C ALA A 186 -5.73 7.63 -14.49
N LYS A 187 -5.65 8.70 -13.67
CA LYS A 187 -4.52 9.64 -13.63
C LYS A 187 -3.37 9.24 -12.71
N LEU A 188 -3.63 8.42 -11.67
CA LEU A 188 -2.57 8.03 -10.72
C LEU A 188 -1.37 7.32 -11.35
N PRO A 189 -1.49 6.45 -12.38
CA PRO A 189 -0.36 5.87 -13.09
C PRO A 189 0.58 6.93 -13.70
N GLU A 190 0.02 7.92 -14.41
CA GLU A 190 0.82 9.03 -14.96
C GLU A 190 1.51 9.84 -13.86
N ILE A 191 0.79 10.20 -12.80
CA ILE A 191 1.34 10.97 -11.67
C ILE A 191 2.54 10.22 -11.07
N ALA A 192 2.43 8.92 -10.85
CA ALA A 192 3.51 8.12 -10.27
C ALA A 192 4.73 8.04 -11.19
N VAL A 193 4.52 7.64 -12.45
CA VAL A 193 5.61 7.43 -13.42
C VAL A 193 6.29 8.75 -13.78
N TYR A 194 5.53 9.82 -14.02
CA TYR A 194 6.10 11.12 -14.34
C TYR A 194 6.83 11.75 -13.15
N SER A 195 6.33 11.57 -11.92
CA SER A 195 7.05 11.99 -10.71
C SER A 195 8.38 11.26 -10.56
N TYR A 196 8.42 9.97 -10.89
CA TYR A 196 9.65 9.18 -10.90
C TYR A 196 10.63 9.69 -11.96
N HIS A 197 10.20 9.90 -13.20
CA HIS A 197 11.07 10.43 -14.25
C HIS A 197 11.57 11.85 -13.93
N ALA A 198 10.73 12.70 -13.36
CA ALA A 198 11.13 14.02 -12.89
C ALA A 198 12.18 13.92 -11.77
N TYR A 199 12.00 13.02 -10.81
CA TYR A 199 12.99 12.76 -9.76
C TYR A 199 14.33 12.31 -10.36
N ARG A 200 14.32 11.34 -11.29
CA ARG A 200 15.55 10.85 -11.94
C ARG A 200 16.26 11.97 -12.71
N HIS A 201 15.52 12.77 -13.44
CA HIS A 201 16.08 13.88 -14.20
C HIS A 201 16.68 14.97 -13.28
N PHE A 202 15.88 15.54 -12.39
CA PHE A 202 16.30 16.72 -11.61
C PHE A 202 17.21 16.41 -10.42
N ARG A 203 17.27 15.16 -9.95
CA ARG A 203 18.03 14.76 -8.76
C ARG A 203 19.13 13.74 -9.04
N LYS A 204 19.11 13.08 -10.19
CA LYS A 204 20.07 12.06 -10.60
C LYS A 204 20.76 12.37 -11.92
N ASP A 205 20.48 13.53 -12.53
CA ASP A 205 21.05 14.01 -13.79
C ASP A 205 20.85 13.04 -14.97
N GLU A 206 19.74 12.29 -14.97
CA GLU A 206 19.38 11.38 -16.06
C GLU A 206 18.55 12.08 -17.14
N THR A 207 18.51 11.50 -18.33
CA THR A 207 17.71 12.02 -19.44
C THR A 207 16.23 11.97 -19.10
N LEU A 208 15.55 13.11 -19.19
CA LEU A 208 14.09 13.16 -19.07
C LEU A 208 13.45 12.60 -20.34
N PHE A 209 12.59 11.63 -20.18
CA PHE A 209 11.64 11.26 -21.22
C PHE A 209 10.24 11.17 -20.62
N ILE A 210 9.25 11.61 -21.37
CA ILE A 210 7.84 11.55 -21.02
C ILE A 210 7.13 10.87 -22.18
N ARG A 211 6.40 9.82 -21.85
CA ARG A 211 5.60 9.07 -22.81
C ARG A 211 4.17 9.05 -22.32
N ASN A 212 3.26 9.54 -23.12
CA ASN A 212 1.83 9.53 -22.79
C ASN A 212 1.25 8.12 -22.85
N PRO A 213 0.23 7.83 -22.04
CA PRO A 213 -0.53 6.60 -22.16
C PRO A 213 -1.15 6.48 -23.55
N GLN A 214 -1.38 5.28 -24.01
CA GLN A 214 -1.95 5.01 -25.32
C GLN A 214 -3.35 4.42 -25.17
N LYS A 215 -4.30 4.97 -25.90
CA LYS A 215 -5.66 4.45 -25.99
C LYS A 215 -5.68 3.00 -26.46
N GLY A 216 -6.50 2.19 -25.83
CA GLY A 216 -6.65 0.77 -26.15
C GLY A 216 -5.58 -0.14 -25.52
N LEU A 217 -4.65 0.39 -24.74
CA LEU A 217 -3.82 -0.38 -23.80
C LEU A 217 -4.50 -0.45 -22.42
N SER A 218 -4.21 -1.50 -21.66
CA SER A 218 -4.62 -1.58 -20.26
C SER A 218 -3.79 -0.64 -19.39
N LEU A 219 -4.27 -0.33 -18.17
CA LEU A 219 -3.51 0.45 -17.19
C LEU A 219 -2.16 -0.21 -16.87
N ALA A 220 -2.10 -1.53 -16.77
CA ALA A 220 -0.85 -2.26 -16.56
C ALA A 220 0.13 -2.07 -17.75
N GLU A 221 -0.36 -2.18 -18.98
CA GLU A 221 0.43 -1.94 -20.18
C GLU A 221 0.90 -0.50 -20.28
N ASN A 222 0.04 0.46 -19.98
CA ASN A 222 0.37 1.88 -19.97
C ASN A 222 1.44 2.22 -18.92
N ILE A 223 1.39 1.60 -17.73
CA ILE A 223 2.45 1.76 -16.72
C ILE A 223 3.81 1.31 -17.28
N LEU A 224 3.89 0.10 -17.87
CA LEU A 224 5.13 -0.42 -18.44
C LEU A 224 5.61 0.41 -19.65
N LEU A 225 4.69 0.83 -20.52
CA LEU A 225 4.95 1.69 -21.66
C LEU A 225 5.57 3.03 -21.24
N MET A 226 4.97 3.69 -20.26
CA MET A 226 5.40 5.00 -19.78
C MET A 226 6.72 4.92 -18.99
N LEU A 227 6.93 3.84 -18.23
CA LEU A 227 8.09 3.69 -17.36
C LEU A 227 9.37 3.39 -18.15
N ARG A 228 9.28 2.60 -19.21
CA ARG A 228 10.46 2.09 -19.93
C ARG A 228 10.92 3.02 -21.03
N PRO A 229 12.24 3.30 -21.16
CA PRO A 229 12.77 4.20 -22.20
C PRO A 229 12.41 3.76 -23.61
N ASP A 230 12.40 2.46 -23.89
CA ASP A 230 12.03 1.90 -25.20
C ASP A 230 10.52 1.61 -25.35
N GLY A 231 9.76 1.67 -24.25
CA GLY A 231 8.32 1.40 -24.21
C GLY A 231 7.94 -0.04 -24.48
N LYS A 232 8.90 -1.00 -24.41
CA LYS A 232 8.65 -2.39 -24.75
C LYS A 232 8.36 -3.22 -23.50
N TYR A 233 7.47 -4.19 -23.66
CA TYR A 233 7.14 -5.20 -22.65
C TYR A 233 6.64 -6.47 -23.33
N THR A 234 6.71 -7.62 -22.64
CA THR A 234 6.12 -8.87 -23.11
C THR A 234 4.67 -8.98 -22.65
N GLU A 235 3.91 -9.88 -23.31
CA GLU A 235 2.53 -10.17 -22.89
C GLU A 235 2.49 -10.71 -21.45
N LEU A 236 3.48 -11.54 -21.08
CA LEU A 236 3.60 -12.08 -19.73
C LEU A 236 3.87 -10.97 -18.70
N GLU A 237 4.77 -10.03 -18.98
CA GLU A 237 5.04 -8.88 -18.10
C GLU A 237 3.78 -8.04 -17.85
N ALA A 238 3.05 -7.70 -18.91
CA ALA A 238 1.80 -6.96 -18.80
C ALA A 238 0.76 -7.74 -17.98
N LYS A 239 0.63 -9.05 -18.23
CA LYS A 239 -0.28 -9.93 -17.51
C LYS A 239 0.05 -10.06 -16.03
N VAL A 240 1.34 -10.21 -15.69
CA VAL A 240 1.79 -10.33 -14.30
C VAL A 240 1.54 -9.03 -13.54
N LEU A 241 1.79 -7.87 -14.16
CA LEU A 241 1.48 -6.59 -13.55
C LEU A 241 -0.03 -6.40 -13.37
N ASP A 242 -0.84 -6.73 -14.38
CA ASP A 242 -2.29 -6.67 -14.33
C ASP A 242 -2.85 -7.50 -13.14
N ILE A 243 -2.39 -8.74 -12.99
CA ILE A 243 -2.77 -9.59 -11.84
C ILE A 243 -2.27 -9.01 -10.51
N ALA A 244 -1.06 -8.47 -10.45
CA ALA A 244 -0.58 -7.83 -9.24
C ALA A 244 -1.47 -6.63 -8.83
N LEU A 245 -1.94 -5.84 -9.79
CA LEU A 245 -2.89 -4.75 -9.54
C LEU A 245 -4.23 -5.29 -9.03
N VAL A 246 -4.78 -6.36 -9.64
CA VAL A 246 -6.01 -7.04 -9.17
C VAL A 246 -5.87 -7.48 -7.72
N LEU A 247 -4.77 -8.14 -7.34
CA LEU A 247 -4.54 -8.66 -5.99
C LEU A 247 -4.36 -7.57 -4.92
N HIS A 248 -3.94 -6.39 -5.32
CA HIS A 248 -3.77 -5.24 -4.41
C HIS A 248 -4.98 -4.30 -4.37
N ALA A 249 -5.98 -4.50 -5.24
CA ALA A 249 -7.10 -3.57 -5.43
C ALA A 249 -7.92 -3.32 -4.16
N GLU A 250 -8.12 -4.35 -3.34
CA GLU A 250 -8.92 -4.25 -2.11
C GLU A 250 -8.45 -5.26 -1.04
N HIS A 251 -8.64 -4.92 0.24
CA HIS A 251 -8.31 -5.81 1.36
C HIS A 251 -9.05 -5.46 2.67
N GLY A 252 -10.33 -5.17 2.57
CA GLY A 252 -11.22 -4.95 3.70
C GLY A 252 -11.27 -3.51 4.22
N GLY A 253 -12.44 -3.10 4.68
CA GLY A 253 -12.69 -1.77 5.24
C GLY A 253 -11.87 -1.45 6.51
N GLY A 254 -11.37 -2.47 7.21
CA GLY A 254 -10.49 -2.32 8.38
C GLY A 254 -8.99 -2.19 8.04
N ASN A 255 -8.61 -2.23 6.78
CA ASN A 255 -7.24 -1.90 6.35
C ASN A 255 -6.92 -0.44 6.70
N ASN A 256 -5.70 -0.13 7.15
CA ASN A 256 -5.40 1.18 7.71
C ASN A 256 -5.70 2.35 6.75
N SER A 257 -5.33 2.25 5.48
CA SER A 257 -5.61 3.29 4.50
C SER A 257 -7.09 3.34 4.11
N THR A 258 -7.78 2.19 4.02
CA THR A 258 -9.22 2.13 3.77
C THR A 258 -10.01 2.69 4.95
N PHE A 259 -9.62 2.37 6.19
CA PHE A 259 -10.22 2.95 7.38
C PHE A 259 -10.00 4.48 7.46
N THR A 260 -8.83 4.95 7.03
CA THR A 260 -8.56 6.39 6.87
C THR A 260 -9.52 7.01 5.86
N THR A 261 -9.78 6.34 4.73
CA THR A 261 -10.79 6.77 3.75
C THR A 261 -12.16 6.94 4.39
N HIS A 262 -12.62 5.95 5.17
CA HIS A 262 -13.89 6.03 5.90
C HIS A 262 -13.90 7.22 6.87
N VAL A 263 -12.87 7.33 7.73
CA VAL A 263 -12.80 8.41 8.73
C VAL A 263 -12.86 9.79 8.10
N VAL A 264 -12.05 10.01 7.05
CA VAL A 264 -11.97 11.31 6.37
C VAL A 264 -13.24 11.59 5.57
N THR A 265 -13.77 10.60 4.86
CA THR A 265 -15.05 10.72 4.13
C THR A 265 -16.21 11.06 5.06
N SER A 266 -16.28 10.46 6.25
CA SER A 266 -17.36 10.68 7.22
C SER A 266 -17.45 12.11 7.72
N SER A 267 -16.40 12.93 7.55
CA SER A 267 -16.41 14.37 7.85
C SER A 267 -17.10 15.21 6.78
N GLY A 268 -17.41 14.65 5.61
CA GLY A 268 -18.01 15.36 4.48
C GLY A 268 -17.01 16.14 3.64
N THR A 269 -15.70 15.82 3.68
CA THR A 269 -14.67 16.49 2.86
C THR A 269 -14.63 15.99 1.41
N ASP A 270 -13.91 16.73 0.58
CA ASP A 270 -13.72 16.45 -0.85
C ASP A 270 -12.95 15.13 -1.12
N SER A 271 -12.97 14.67 -2.38
CA SER A 271 -12.33 13.42 -2.81
C SER A 271 -10.81 13.50 -2.81
N TYR A 272 -10.23 14.66 -3.10
CA TYR A 272 -8.78 14.85 -3.18
C TYR A 272 -8.15 14.78 -1.79
N SER A 273 -8.77 15.44 -0.80
CA SER A 273 -8.36 15.37 0.61
C SER A 273 -8.47 13.94 1.16
N SER A 274 -9.57 13.24 0.88
CA SER A 274 -9.76 11.85 1.32
C SER A 274 -8.73 10.91 0.70
N THR A 275 -8.48 11.02 -0.60
CA THR A 275 -7.50 10.20 -1.31
C THR A 275 -6.08 10.50 -0.86
N SER A 276 -5.72 11.78 -0.69
CA SER A 276 -4.41 12.19 -0.17
C SER A 276 -4.15 11.60 1.22
N ALA A 277 -5.12 11.64 2.13
CA ALA A 277 -5.01 11.02 3.45
C ALA A 277 -4.80 9.51 3.38
N SER A 278 -5.48 8.82 2.44
CA SER A 278 -5.34 7.39 2.20
C SER A 278 -3.95 7.03 1.66
N ILE A 279 -3.42 7.83 0.73
CA ILE A 279 -2.04 7.70 0.21
C ILE A 279 -1.04 7.92 1.36
N GLY A 280 -1.23 8.94 2.20
CA GLY A 280 -0.40 9.22 3.37
C GLY A 280 -0.37 8.06 4.37
N SER A 281 -1.53 7.42 4.60
CA SER A 281 -1.64 6.22 5.42
C SER A 281 -0.86 5.04 4.81
N LEU A 282 -1.03 4.79 3.51
CA LEU A 282 -0.37 3.69 2.81
C LEU A 282 1.16 3.90 2.75
N LYS A 283 1.64 5.14 2.63
CA LYS A 283 3.06 5.49 2.60
C LYS A 283 3.82 5.04 3.84
N GLY A 284 3.15 4.89 4.97
CA GLY A 284 3.76 4.52 6.24
C GLY A 284 4.51 3.17 6.17
N PRO A 285 5.72 3.05 6.75
CA PRO A 285 6.54 1.84 6.65
C PRO A 285 5.94 0.62 7.34
N ARG A 286 4.92 0.81 8.18
CA ARG A 286 4.17 -0.28 8.81
C ARG A 286 2.97 -0.75 7.98
N HIS A 287 2.73 -0.13 6.83
CA HIS A 287 1.62 -0.46 5.93
C HIS A 287 2.14 -0.79 4.53
N GLY A 288 2.30 0.17 3.62
CA GLY A 288 2.66 -0.11 2.23
C GLY A 288 4.15 -0.33 1.94
N GLY A 289 5.03 -0.12 2.93
CA GLY A 289 6.49 -0.27 2.75
C GLY A 289 7.03 -1.68 3.00
N ALA A 290 6.18 -2.69 3.18
CA ALA A 290 6.61 -4.03 3.56
C ALA A 290 7.34 -4.76 2.41
N ASN A 291 6.90 -4.62 1.17
CA ASN A 291 7.53 -5.23 0.01
C ASN A 291 8.97 -4.75 -0.23
N LEU A 292 9.24 -3.46 -0.03
CA LEU A 292 10.62 -2.93 -0.10
C LEU A 292 11.51 -3.51 1.01
N LYS A 293 10.97 -3.69 2.21
CA LYS A 293 11.69 -4.34 3.31
C LYS A 293 12.00 -5.81 3.00
N VAL A 294 11.08 -6.53 2.37
CA VAL A 294 11.34 -7.90 1.88
C VAL A 294 12.48 -7.90 0.88
N GLN A 295 12.43 -7.03 -0.13
CA GLN A 295 13.46 -6.94 -1.17
C GLN A 295 14.85 -6.64 -0.57
N ASN A 296 14.93 -5.69 0.35
CA ASN A 296 16.18 -5.36 1.04
C ASN A 296 16.70 -6.53 1.88
N MET A 297 15.81 -7.25 2.57
CA MET A 297 16.18 -8.45 3.33
C MET A 297 16.73 -9.55 2.41
N PHE A 298 16.14 -9.79 1.26
CA PHE A 298 16.67 -10.74 0.28
C PHE A 298 17.98 -10.29 -0.34
N THR A 299 18.19 -8.99 -0.55
CA THR A 299 19.47 -8.45 -1.00
C THR A 299 20.56 -8.72 0.02
N ASP A 300 20.28 -8.49 1.30
CA ASP A 300 21.21 -8.76 2.39
C ASP A 300 21.45 -10.27 2.58
N LEU A 301 20.39 -11.10 2.48
CA LEU A 301 20.50 -12.56 2.55
C LEU A 301 21.39 -13.11 1.42
N LYS A 302 21.18 -12.67 0.16
CA LYS A 302 22.00 -13.07 -0.99
C LYS A 302 23.47 -12.70 -0.86
N ALA A 303 23.78 -11.62 -0.16
CA ALA A 303 25.16 -11.21 0.12
C ALA A 303 25.83 -12.05 1.22
N ASN A 304 25.06 -12.65 2.12
CA ASN A 304 25.58 -13.34 3.31
C ASN A 304 25.44 -14.87 3.27
N VAL A 305 24.55 -15.44 2.46
CA VAL A 305 24.40 -16.88 2.23
C VAL A 305 25.11 -17.26 0.95
N LYS A 306 26.07 -18.18 1.03
CA LYS A 306 26.90 -18.57 -0.12
C LYS A 306 26.25 -19.64 -0.96
N ASP A 307 25.67 -20.63 -0.32
CA ASP A 307 24.96 -21.73 -0.97
C ASP A 307 23.44 -21.60 -0.79
N TRP A 308 22.76 -21.14 -1.83
CA TRP A 308 21.29 -20.96 -1.83
C TRP A 308 20.54 -22.31 -1.88
N GLU A 309 21.24 -23.43 -2.12
CA GLU A 309 20.65 -24.75 -2.06
C GLU A 309 20.70 -25.33 -0.62
N SER A 310 21.59 -24.82 0.24
CA SER A 310 21.74 -25.26 1.64
C SER A 310 20.65 -24.68 2.55
N GLU A 311 19.71 -25.52 2.97
CA GLU A 311 18.71 -25.17 3.98
C GLU A 311 19.35 -24.79 5.32
N GLU A 312 20.49 -25.39 5.66
CA GLU A 312 21.22 -25.08 6.90
C GLU A 312 21.79 -23.66 6.90
N GLU A 313 22.41 -23.21 5.78
CA GLU A 313 22.93 -21.84 5.69
C GLU A 313 21.79 -20.81 5.72
N ILE A 314 20.70 -21.05 4.98
CA ILE A 314 19.53 -20.19 4.97
C ILE A 314 18.94 -20.09 6.38
N THR A 315 18.71 -21.23 7.05
CA THR A 315 18.16 -21.28 8.41
C THR A 315 19.03 -20.51 9.40
N ALA A 316 20.35 -20.73 9.36
CA ALA A 316 21.29 -20.04 10.24
C ALA A 316 21.27 -18.52 10.05
N TYR A 317 21.14 -18.05 8.80
CA TYR A 317 21.04 -16.63 8.51
C TYR A 317 19.70 -16.03 8.98
N LEU A 318 18.58 -16.68 8.71
CA LEU A 318 17.25 -16.25 9.19
C LEU A 318 17.19 -16.20 10.73
N GLN A 319 17.89 -17.13 11.41
CA GLN A 319 18.00 -17.13 12.87
C GLN A 319 18.77 -15.90 13.40
N LYS A 320 19.84 -15.47 12.72
CA LYS A 320 20.52 -14.20 13.03
C LYS A 320 19.61 -12.99 12.88
N ILE A 321 18.76 -12.96 11.84
CA ILE A 321 17.74 -11.89 11.68
C ILE A 321 16.81 -11.88 12.90
N LEU A 322 16.24 -13.04 13.29
CA LEU A 322 15.32 -13.13 14.43
C LEU A 322 15.98 -12.73 15.75
N ASN A 323 17.28 -13.06 15.93
CA ASN A 323 18.08 -12.69 17.09
C ASN A 323 18.52 -11.21 17.09
N LYS A 324 18.17 -10.43 16.04
CA LYS A 324 18.62 -9.04 15.85
C LYS A 324 20.12 -8.88 15.63
N GLU A 325 20.76 -9.87 15.03
CA GLU A 325 22.20 -9.93 14.77
C GLU A 325 22.53 -9.63 13.29
N ALA A 326 21.53 -9.62 12.41
CA ALA A 326 21.70 -9.41 10.97
C ALA A 326 20.63 -8.46 10.40
N PHE A 327 20.84 -8.00 9.18
CA PHE A 327 20.02 -7.08 8.42
C PHE A 327 19.78 -5.77 9.20
N ASP A 328 18.52 -5.37 9.45
CA ASP A 328 18.16 -4.11 10.10
C ASP A 328 18.01 -4.21 11.63
N HIS A 329 18.41 -5.33 12.22
CA HIS A 329 18.37 -5.62 13.66
C HIS A 329 16.98 -5.49 14.31
N ALA A 330 15.91 -5.50 13.51
CA ALA A 330 14.52 -5.43 14.01
C ALA A 330 14.01 -6.76 14.59
N GLY A 331 14.64 -7.89 14.23
CA GLY A 331 14.21 -9.22 14.64
C GLY A 331 12.96 -9.69 13.89
N LEU A 332 12.83 -9.28 12.62
CA LEU A 332 11.67 -9.56 11.77
C LEU A 332 12.13 -10.18 10.45
N ILE A 333 11.55 -11.30 10.08
CA ILE A 333 11.56 -11.80 8.70
C ILE A 333 10.36 -11.15 8.00
N TYR A 334 10.67 -10.19 7.13
CA TYR A 334 9.66 -9.40 6.44
C TYR A 334 8.89 -10.23 5.41
N GLY A 335 7.64 -9.86 5.14
CA GLY A 335 6.76 -10.63 4.27
C GLY A 335 6.12 -11.85 4.94
N MET A 336 6.49 -12.15 6.19
CA MET A 336 5.94 -13.27 6.97
C MET A 336 4.95 -12.78 8.03
N GLY A 337 3.77 -13.42 8.06
CA GLY A 337 2.69 -13.11 8.99
C GLY A 337 1.68 -12.09 8.46
N HIS A 338 0.46 -12.19 8.93
CA HIS A 338 -0.64 -11.32 8.55
C HIS A 338 -1.62 -11.12 9.72
N ALA A 339 -2.34 -10.00 9.73
CA ALA A 339 -3.29 -9.68 10.79
C ALA A 339 -4.51 -10.59 10.81
N VAL A 340 -4.90 -11.16 9.67
CA VAL A 340 -6.06 -12.04 9.51
C VAL A 340 -5.63 -13.46 9.14
N TYR A 341 -4.80 -13.61 8.11
CA TYR A 341 -4.39 -14.90 7.59
C TYR A 341 -3.33 -15.57 8.47
N THR A 342 -3.44 -16.90 8.61
CA THR A 342 -2.52 -17.69 9.41
C THR A 342 -1.98 -18.92 8.69
N LEU A 343 -2.80 -19.57 7.85
CA LEU A 343 -2.40 -20.73 7.08
C LEU A 343 -1.90 -20.34 5.69
N SER A 344 -2.62 -19.47 5.00
CA SER A 344 -2.24 -18.95 3.67
C SER A 344 -2.84 -17.57 3.44
N ASP A 345 -2.17 -16.71 2.67
CA ASP A 345 -2.71 -15.49 2.07
C ASP A 345 -3.08 -15.80 0.61
N PRO A 346 -4.34 -15.75 0.19
CA PRO A 346 -4.75 -16.13 -1.15
C PRO A 346 -4.06 -15.29 -2.24
N ARG A 347 -3.70 -14.04 -1.92
CA ARG A 347 -3.01 -13.15 -2.85
C ARG A 347 -1.56 -13.59 -3.07
N GLU A 348 -0.88 -14.00 -2.00
CA GLU A 348 0.48 -14.55 -2.07
C GLU A 348 0.49 -15.83 -2.90
N VAL A 349 -0.41 -16.79 -2.58
CA VAL A 349 -0.52 -18.07 -3.30
C VAL A 349 -0.75 -17.88 -4.80
N ILE A 350 -1.55 -16.88 -5.18
CA ILE A 350 -1.80 -16.55 -6.57
C ILE A 350 -0.55 -15.91 -7.20
N LEU A 351 -0.01 -14.87 -6.56
CA LEU A 351 1.13 -14.10 -7.10
C LEU A 351 2.38 -14.97 -7.27
N LYS A 352 2.63 -15.91 -6.35
CA LYS A 352 3.73 -16.88 -6.41
C LYS A 352 3.74 -17.66 -7.74
N ARG A 353 2.57 -18.10 -8.22
CA ARG A 353 2.47 -18.82 -9.51
C ARG A 353 2.88 -17.96 -10.70
N PHE A 354 2.46 -16.70 -10.70
CA PHE A 354 2.86 -15.74 -11.74
C PHE A 354 4.33 -15.33 -11.61
N ALA A 355 4.85 -15.21 -10.39
CA ALA A 355 6.27 -14.96 -10.13
C ALA A 355 7.15 -16.08 -10.66
N GLN A 356 6.75 -17.34 -10.51
CA GLN A 356 7.46 -18.49 -11.07
C GLN A 356 7.54 -18.41 -12.61
N ALA A 357 6.42 -18.22 -13.28
CA ALA A 357 6.37 -18.12 -14.74
C ALA A 357 7.22 -16.93 -15.26
N LEU A 358 7.17 -15.80 -14.58
CA LEU A 358 7.98 -14.63 -14.94
C LEU A 358 9.48 -14.88 -14.67
N ALA A 359 9.83 -15.56 -13.59
CA ALA A 359 11.22 -15.92 -13.27
C ALA A 359 11.81 -16.86 -14.33
N GLU A 360 11.04 -17.79 -14.87
CA GLU A 360 11.44 -18.64 -15.99
C GLU A 360 11.70 -17.81 -17.26
N GLU A 361 10.81 -16.88 -17.61
CA GLU A 361 11.02 -15.97 -18.76
C GLU A 361 12.26 -15.08 -18.59
N LYS A 362 12.51 -14.61 -17.37
CA LYS A 362 13.63 -13.69 -17.07
C LYS A 362 14.96 -14.38 -16.76
N GLY A 363 14.99 -15.72 -16.71
CA GLY A 363 16.18 -16.48 -16.32
C GLY A 363 16.56 -16.34 -14.84
N MET A 364 15.58 -16.02 -13.96
CA MET A 364 15.74 -15.81 -12.53
C MET A 364 15.18 -16.97 -11.68
N THR A 365 15.14 -18.17 -12.24
CA THR A 365 14.56 -19.37 -11.59
C THR A 365 15.27 -19.71 -10.28
N GLU A 366 16.60 -19.53 -10.20
CA GLU A 366 17.36 -19.81 -8.99
C GLU A 366 17.01 -18.84 -7.85
N GLU A 367 16.75 -17.56 -8.18
CA GLU A 367 16.27 -16.61 -7.18
C GLU A 367 14.86 -16.96 -6.71
N PHE A 368 13.97 -17.36 -7.62
CA PHE A 368 12.64 -17.83 -7.24
C PHE A 368 12.70 -19.04 -6.29
N LYS A 369 13.57 -20.02 -6.54
CA LYS A 369 13.78 -21.15 -5.64
C LYS A 369 14.27 -20.71 -4.26
N LEU A 370 15.13 -19.69 -4.21
CA LEU A 370 15.56 -19.12 -2.92
C LEU A 370 14.39 -18.55 -2.15
N TYR A 371 13.50 -17.76 -2.80
CA TYR A 371 12.29 -17.25 -2.17
C TYR A 371 11.40 -18.39 -1.63
N ASP A 372 11.17 -19.43 -2.42
CA ASP A 372 10.37 -20.60 -2.03
C ASP A 372 10.95 -21.34 -0.81
N LYS A 373 12.28 -21.54 -0.77
CA LYS A 373 12.97 -22.12 0.39
C LYS A 373 12.85 -21.23 1.63
N VAL A 374 13.10 -19.93 1.50
CA VAL A 374 12.99 -18.99 2.62
C VAL A 374 11.58 -19.00 3.18
N GLU A 375 10.55 -18.99 2.33
CA GLU A 375 9.15 -19.07 2.76
C GLU A 375 8.90 -20.34 3.60
N SER A 376 9.31 -21.50 3.10
CA SER A 376 9.09 -22.79 3.76
C SER A 376 9.77 -22.90 5.11
N ILE A 377 10.97 -22.31 5.26
CA ILE A 377 11.78 -22.31 6.49
C ILE A 377 11.27 -21.27 7.48
N ALA A 378 11.00 -20.04 7.00
CA ALA A 378 10.71 -18.88 7.85
C ALA A 378 9.48 -19.07 8.73
N GLY A 379 8.41 -19.67 8.19
CA GLY A 379 7.18 -19.90 8.95
C GLY A 379 7.43 -20.75 10.22
N LYS A 380 8.15 -21.86 10.07
CA LYS A 380 8.51 -22.77 11.17
C LYS A 380 9.43 -22.08 12.17
N LEU A 381 10.47 -21.42 11.65
CA LEU A 381 11.48 -20.75 12.48
C LEU A 381 10.87 -19.63 13.34
N ILE A 382 9.96 -18.82 12.80
CA ILE A 382 9.25 -17.78 13.57
C ILE A 382 8.38 -18.40 14.66
N MET A 383 7.66 -19.48 14.36
CA MET A 383 6.82 -20.16 15.35
C MET A 383 7.65 -20.68 16.53
N GLU A 384 8.78 -21.34 16.27
CA GLU A 384 9.68 -21.87 17.28
C GLU A 384 10.32 -20.74 18.10
N HIS A 385 10.89 -19.72 17.42
CA HIS A 385 11.57 -18.60 18.09
C HIS A 385 10.64 -17.81 19.01
N ARG A 386 9.39 -17.56 18.58
CA ARG A 386 8.40 -16.78 19.34
C ARG A 386 7.49 -17.63 20.22
N LYS A 387 7.67 -18.95 20.23
CA LYS A 387 6.83 -19.92 20.95
C LYS A 387 5.34 -19.74 20.63
N LEU A 388 5.04 -19.59 19.33
CA LEU A 388 3.68 -19.39 18.87
C LEU A 388 2.99 -20.73 18.66
N PHE A 389 1.73 -20.83 19.09
CA PHE A 389 0.84 -21.96 18.78
C PHE A 389 0.03 -21.73 17.49
N LYS A 390 0.27 -20.62 16.79
CA LYS A 390 -0.44 -20.19 15.59
C LYS A 390 0.52 -20.19 14.42
N ASN A 391 0.10 -20.75 13.30
CA ASN A 391 0.88 -20.74 12.05
C ASN A 391 1.18 -19.32 11.58
N VAL A 392 2.30 -19.18 10.88
CA VAL A 392 2.75 -17.95 10.25
C VAL A 392 2.98 -18.24 8.77
N CYS A 393 2.15 -17.65 7.91
CA CYS A 393 2.28 -17.75 6.44
C CYS A 393 2.94 -16.51 5.84
N ALA A 394 3.44 -16.64 4.62
CA ALA A 394 3.82 -15.49 3.81
C ALA A 394 2.58 -14.66 3.45
N ASN A 395 2.78 -13.36 3.25
CA ASN A 395 1.76 -12.45 2.76
C ASN A 395 2.13 -11.95 1.35
N VAL A 396 1.24 -11.20 0.69
CA VAL A 396 1.44 -10.75 -0.69
C VAL A 396 2.74 -9.98 -0.91
N ASP A 397 3.23 -9.26 0.11
CA ASP A 397 4.47 -8.46 0.01
C ASP A 397 5.72 -9.34 -0.12
N PHE A 398 5.65 -10.62 0.25
CA PHE A 398 6.77 -11.55 0.15
C PHE A 398 7.24 -11.73 -1.31
N TYR A 399 6.31 -11.84 -2.27
CA TYR A 399 6.64 -11.98 -3.69
C TYR A 399 6.48 -10.70 -4.51
N SER A 400 5.71 -9.71 -4.06
CA SER A 400 5.41 -8.54 -4.88
C SER A 400 6.65 -7.72 -5.25
N GLY A 401 7.59 -7.54 -4.31
CA GLY A 401 8.85 -6.85 -4.59
C GLY A 401 9.72 -7.59 -5.61
N PHE A 402 9.76 -8.92 -5.54
CA PHE A 402 10.48 -9.76 -6.51
C PHE A 402 9.84 -9.67 -7.90
N VAL A 403 8.51 -9.72 -7.99
CA VAL A 403 7.77 -9.51 -9.24
C VAL A 403 8.11 -8.15 -9.83
N TYR A 404 8.06 -7.09 -9.05
CA TYR A 404 8.36 -5.73 -9.54
C TYR A 404 9.81 -5.61 -10.01
N THR A 405 10.76 -6.25 -9.33
CA THR A 405 12.16 -6.30 -9.77
C THR A 405 12.30 -6.99 -11.14
N MET A 406 11.64 -8.14 -11.34
CA MET A 406 11.64 -8.84 -12.63
C MET A 406 10.99 -8.04 -13.75
N LEU A 407 10.00 -7.20 -13.43
CA LEU A 407 9.35 -6.28 -14.36
C LEU A 407 10.21 -5.03 -14.65
N GLY A 408 11.37 -4.86 -13.98
CA GLY A 408 12.20 -3.66 -14.11
C GLY A 408 11.56 -2.41 -13.50
N ILE A 409 10.62 -2.57 -12.59
CA ILE A 409 10.03 -1.47 -11.83
C ILE A 409 11.02 -1.06 -10.74
N PRO A 410 11.42 0.21 -10.64
CA PRO A 410 12.35 0.68 -9.61
C PRO A 410 11.71 0.69 -8.21
N GLU A 411 12.54 0.55 -7.19
CA GLU A 411 12.10 0.47 -5.79
C GLU A 411 11.27 1.67 -5.34
N GLU A 412 11.57 2.86 -5.87
CA GLU A 412 10.82 4.09 -5.60
C GLU A 412 9.35 4.01 -6.04
N LEU A 413 9.02 3.07 -6.95
CA LEU A 413 7.66 2.85 -7.45
C LEU A 413 6.94 1.64 -6.82
N PHE A 414 7.55 0.86 -5.94
CA PHE A 414 6.90 -0.32 -5.34
C PHE A 414 5.63 0.05 -4.57
N THR A 415 5.72 0.98 -3.62
CA THR A 415 4.54 1.47 -2.88
C THR A 415 3.60 2.32 -3.77
N PRO A 416 4.07 3.17 -4.69
CA PRO A 416 3.23 3.81 -5.70
C PRO A 416 2.37 2.86 -6.53
N ILE A 417 2.91 1.75 -7.02
CA ILE A 417 2.12 0.72 -7.74
C ILE A 417 1.02 0.14 -6.83
N PHE A 418 1.32 -0.08 -5.55
CA PHE A 418 0.31 -0.49 -4.58
C PHE A 418 -0.79 0.58 -4.40
N ALA A 419 -0.44 1.87 -4.35
CA ALA A 419 -1.41 2.96 -4.25
C ALA A 419 -2.32 3.03 -5.48
N ILE A 420 -1.74 2.91 -6.70
CA ILE A 420 -2.49 2.83 -7.96
C ILE A 420 -3.49 1.67 -7.89
N ALA A 421 -3.03 0.49 -7.51
CA ALA A 421 -3.87 -0.70 -7.41
C ALA A 421 -5.00 -0.54 -6.39
N ARG A 422 -4.75 0.12 -5.25
CA ARG A 422 -5.70 0.28 -4.15
C ARG A 422 -6.71 1.41 -4.36
N MET A 423 -6.47 2.33 -5.29
CA MET A 423 -7.36 3.47 -5.54
C MET A 423 -8.82 3.06 -5.81
N PRO A 424 -9.12 2.00 -6.60
CA PRO A 424 -10.48 1.52 -6.77
C PRO A 424 -11.16 1.08 -5.46
N GLY A 425 -10.43 0.36 -4.60
CA GLY A 425 -10.92 -0.04 -3.27
C GLY A 425 -11.25 1.16 -2.40
N TRP A 426 -10.36 2.16 -2.31
CA TRP A 426 -10.66 3.41 -1.58
C TRP A 426 -11.86 4.13 -2.15
N SER A 427 -11.97 4.20 -3.48
CA SER A 427 -13.11 4.85 -4.16
C SER A 427 -14.43 4.14 -3.86
N ALA A 428 -14.45 2.81 -3.92
CA ALA A 428 -15.63 2.02 -3.60
C ALA A 428 -16.08 2.24 -2.14
N HIS A 429 -15.14 2.19 -1.18
CA HIS A 429 -15.44 2.44 0.24
C HIS A 429 -15.87 3.90 0.50
N ARG A 430 -15.31 4.88 -0.22
CA ARG A 430 -15.77 6.27 -0.13
C ARG A 430 -17.22 6.42 -0.63
N LEU A 431 -17.56 5.82 -1.77
CA LEU A 431 -18.91 5.84 -2.31
C LEU A 431 -19.88 5.13 -1.35
N GLU A 432 -19.52 3.96 -0.83
CA GLU A 432 -20.32 3.22 0.18
C GLU A 432 -20.57 4.06 1.43
N GLU A 433 -19.54 4.75 1.96
CA GLU A 433 -19.65 5.63 3.13
C GLU A 433 -20.64 6.78 2.89
N LEU A 434 -20.58 7.43 1.72
CA LEU A 434 -21.47 8.53 1.35
C LEU A 434 -22.92 8.07 1.13
N ILE A 435 -23.11 6.87 0.59
CA ILE A 435 -24.44 6.32 0.30
C ILE A 435 -25.12 5.79 1.58
N SER A 436 -24.35 5.13 2.46
CA SER A 436 -24.93 4.27 3.49
C SER A 436 -24.73 4.75 4.93
N ALA A 437 -23.59 5.40 5.27
CA ALA A 437 -23.22 5.57 6.67
C ALA A 437 -23.74 6.85 7.33
N ASN A 438 -23.67 7.98 6.67
CA ASN A 438 -24.26 9.27 7.08
C ASN A 438 -23.94 9.78 8.52
N LYS A 439 -22.84 9.30 9.13
CA LYS A 439 -22.40 9.72 10.49
C LYS A 439 -20.90 9.89 10.56
N ILE A 440 -20.47 11.00 11.15
CA ILE A 440 -19.04 11.21 11.43
C ILE A 440 -18.50 10.13 12.38
N ILE A 441 -17.38 9.50 11.99
CA ILE A 441 -16.68 8.51 12.80
C ILE A 441 -15.93 9.24 13.91
N ARG A 442 -16.39 9.04 15.15
CA ARG A 442 -15.85 9.71 16.34
C ARG A 442 -15.72 8.74 17.51
N PRO A 443 -14.61 7.99 17.59
CA PRO A 443 -14.38 7.08 18.72
C PRO A 443 -14.20 7.85 20.04
N ALA A 444 -14.49 7.18 21.16
CA ALA A 444 -14.24 7.72 22.49
C ALA A 444 -12.77 7.58 22.89
N TYR A 445 -12.24 8.59 23.59
CA TYR A 445 -10.93 8.56 24.23
C TYR A 445 -11.08 8.83 25.71
N LYS A 446 -10.40 8.05 26.56
CA LYS A 446 -10.37 8.23 28.02
C LYS A 446 -9.22 9.15 28.39
N TYR A 447 -9.52 10.27 29.03
CA TYR A 447 -8.52 11.11 29.67
C TYR A 447 -7.99 10.44 30.92
N VAL A 448 -6.69 10.25 31.03
CA VAL A 448 -6.00 9.59 32.15
C VAL A 448 -5.03 10.51 32.88
N GLY A 449 -4.97 11.78 32.53
CA GLY A 449 -4.22 12.80 33.26
C GLY A 449 -4.95 13.31 34.48
N HIS A 450 -4.32 14.22 35.20
CA HIS A 450 -4.92 14.93 36.34
C HIS A 450 -5.47 16.27 35.91
N HIS A 451 -6.63 16.65 36.45
CA HIS A 451 -7.12 18.02 36.36
C HIS A 451 -6.35 18.90 37.35
N THR A 452 -5.81 20.00 36.87
CA THR A 452 -5.06 20.99 37.68
C THR A 452 -5.65 22.36 37.43
N ASP A 453 -5.56 23.22 38.46
CA ASP A 453 -5.95 24.59 38.29
C ASP A 453 -5.00 25.37 37.40
N PHE A 454 -5.52 26.41 36.75
CA PHE A 454 -4.69 27.30 35.95
C PHE A 454 -3.82 28.16 36.90
N VAL A 455 -2.52 28.12 36.74
CA VAL A 455 -1.56 28.97 37.47
C VAL A 455 -1.23 30.18 36.59
N PRO A 456 -1.38 31.42 37.09
CA PRO A 456 -1.00 32.63 36.38
C PRO A 456 0.49 32.61 35.96
N PHE A 457 0.82 33.33 34.90
CA PHE A 457 2.18 33.28 34.31
C PHE A 457 3.26 33.66 35.34
N ASP A 458 3.00 34.68 36.15
CA ASP A 458 3.96 35.18 37.14
C ASP A 458 4.10 34.29 38.39
N GLU A 459 3.30 33.25 38.51
CA GLU A 459 3.26 32.31 39.64
C GLU A 459 3.78 30.90 39.28
N ARG A 460 4.26 30.72 38.04
CA ARG A 460 4.74 29.42 37.53
C ARG A 460 6.19 29.12 37.86
#